data_b4dae67dcdc3188154d063816ca74209
#
_entry.id   b4dae67dcdc3188154d063816ca74209
#
_cell.length_a   1.000
_cell.length_b   1.000
_cell.length_c   1.000
_cell.angle_alpha   90.00
_cell.angle_beta   90.00
_cell.angle_gamma   90.00
#
_symmetry.space_group_name_H-M   'P 1'
#
loop_
_entity.id
_entity.type
_entity.pdbx_description
1 polymer ?
#
loop_
_entity_poly.entity_id
_entity_poly.type
_entity_poly.pdbx_seq_one_letter_code
_entity_poly.pdbx_strand_id
1 'polypeptide(L)'
;METQQVHRLELDRSKRIPLLKAQLEHHHHHEPEPVLPVANVKTHPTKASTGPENGSIYFIGNATTVIEWHGIRILTDPNFLHAGDHVHLGPGVTAERLKNPAVDIDALSLLDCILLSHYHEDHFDKLVEESLNRDFPIISTPHAKQALAGKEDPFKAVYDLEFFQSILLPVVNYKGDTGGKKPVIKVTGMPGKHVPPGPLAAVNELLGAVPPTNGWLIEMNYTANGSEDGGETGYRIYISGDTLFVDELKEIPQRLKDEKIDLMLVHLGGTTIPGPKLPLLMVTMDGEQGVKLMQLMDPDVTIPVHFDDYDVFLSGLDDFKEAVTQAGLGEKVVYLDRGDQYRFNVHGI
;
A
#
# COMPACT_ATOMS: atom_id res chain seq x y z
N MET A 1 24.58 -21.06 9.69
CA MET A 1 23.21 -20.63 9.28
C MET A 1 22.76 -19.63 10.33
N GLU A 2 22.88 -18.34 10.05
CA GLU A 2 22.28 -17.33 10.92
C GLU A 2 20.78 -17.50 10.82
N THR A 3 20.15 -17.79 11.92
CA THR A 3 18.69 -17.74 12.06
C THR A 3 18.28 -16.31 11.80
N GLN A 4 17.70 -16.02 10.62
CA GLN A 4 17.12 -14.73 10.31
C GLN A 4 16.08 -14.44 11.41
N GLN A 5 16.36 -13.41 12.19
CA GLN A 5 15.47 -12.96 13.25
C GLN A 5 14.18 -12.45 12.57
N VAL A 6 13.10 -13.19 12.72
CA VAL A 6 11.80 -12.78 12.18
C VAL A 6 11.32 -11.58 12.98
N HIS A 7 11.14 -10.43 12.34
CA HIS A 7 10.55 -9.27 12.97
C HIS A 7 9.08 -9.54 13.31
N ARG A 8 8.65 -9.05 14.46
CA ARG A 8 7.27 -9.17 14.93
C ARG A 8 6.75 -7.84 15.44
N LEU A 9 5.51 -7.54 15.12
CA LEU A 9 4.75 -6.42 15.65
C LEU A 9 3.33 -6.91 15.94
N GLU A 10 2.97 -7.09 17.20
CA GLU A 10 1.62 -7.48 17.59
C GLU A 10 0.65 -6.33 17.35
N LEU A 11 -0.47 -6.61 16.69
CA LEU A 11 -1.55 -5.65 16.47
C LEU A 11 -2.70 -5.97 17.43
N ASP A 12 -2.81 -5.17 18.48
CA ASP A 12 -3.81 -5.33 19.53
C ASP A 12 -4.82 -4.20 19.46
N ARG A 13 -6.07 -4.53 19.09
CA ARG A 13 -7.16 -3.55 19.00
C ARG A 13 -7.46 -2.85 20.31
N SER A 14 -7.21 -3.49 21.45
CA SER A 14 -7.44 -2.88 22.77
C SER A 14 -6.33 -1.92 23.20
N LYS A 15 -5.19 -1.92 22.50
CA LYS A 15 -4.02 -1.09 22.79
C LYS A 15 -3.69 -0.11 21.67
N ARG A 16 -4.66 0.19 20.82
CA ARG A 16 -4.47 1.18 19.76
C ARG A 16 -4.09 2.53 20.33
N ILE A 17 -3.11 3.17 19.70
CA ILE A 17 -2.71 4.53 20.02
C ILE A 17 -3.27 5.49 18.98
N PRO A 18 -3.46 6.77 19.31
CA PRO A 18 -3.92 7.74 18.34
C PRO A 18 -2.98 7.89 17.16
N LEU A 19 -3.53 8.08 15.96
CA LEU A 19 -2.76 8.35 14.76
C LEU A 19 -2.09 9.73 14.80
N LEU A 20 -2.81 10.74 15.28
CA LEU A 20 -2.38 12.13 15.25
C LEU A 20 -1.95 12.63 16.63
N LYS A 21 -0.93 13.51 16.65
CA LYS A 21 -0.50 14.23 17.87
C LYS A 21 -1.65 14.95 18.55
N ALA A 22 -2.49 15.63 17.79
CA ALA A 22 -3.63 16.37 18.30
C ALA A 22 -4.64 15.50 19.07
N GLN A 23 -4.71 14.21 18.75
CA GLN A 23 -5.62 13.27 19.42
C GLN A 23 -5.09 12.80 20.79
N LEU A 24 -3.80 12.99 21.08
CA LEU A 24 -3.18 12.60 22.35
C LEU A 24 -3.74 13.40 23.53
N GLU A 25 -4.20 14.62 23.30
CA GLU A 25 -4.70 15.53 24.34
C GLU A 25 -6.19 15.28 24.67
N HIS A 26 -6.91 14.50 23.85
CA HIS A 26 -8.37 14.33 23.94
C HIS A 26 -8.85 12.94 24.39
N HIS A 27 -8.00 12.17 25.06
CA HIS A 27 -8.22 10.75 25.38
C HIS A 27 -9.35 10.41 26.38
N HIS A 28 -10.25 11.31 26.71
CA HIS A 28 -11.27 11.05 27.74
C HIS A 28 -12.73 10.97 27.28
N HIS A 29 -12.99 11.00 25.98
CA HIS A 29 -14.36 10.84 25.50
C HIS A 29 -14.51 9.54 24.71
N HIS A 30 -15.42 8.67 25.19
CA HIS A 30 -15.94 7.53 24.44
C HIS A 30 -16.81 8.03 23.27
N GLU A 31 -16.21 8.72 22.31
CA GLU A 31 -16.91 8.97 21.06
C GLU A 31 -17.00 7.66 20.27
N PRO A 32 -18.15 7.42 19.61
CA PRO A 32 -18.25 6.26 18.75
C PRO A 32 -17.18 6.33 17.66
N GLU A 33 -16.58 5.18 17.38
CA GLU A 33 -15.55 5.07 16.33
C GLU A 33 -16.10 5.61 15.00
N PRO A 34 -15.43 6.57 14.34
CA PRO A 34 -15.90 7.09 13.07
C PRO A 34 -15.94 5.97 12.03
N VAL A 35 -17.03 5.93 11.26
CA VAL A 35 -17.23 4.98 10.17
C VAL A 35 -16.85 5.68 8.86
N LEU A 36 -16.02 5.04 8.05
CA LEU A 36 -15.65 5.56 6.74
C LEU A 36 -16.90 5.62 5.83
N PRO A 37 -17.13 6.76 5.15
CA PRO A 37 -18.26 6.89 4.22
C PRO A 37 -17.98 6.10 2.95
N VAL A 38 -18.60 4.93 2.80
CA VAL A 38 -18.47 4.09 1.63
C VAL A 38 -19.46 4.55 0.55
N ALA A 39 -18.93 4.99 -0.60
CA ALA A 39 -19.75 5.43 -1.73
C ALA A 39 -20.37 4.22 -2.47
N ASN A 40 -19.55 3.24 -2.84
CA ASN A 40 -19.99 2.01 -3.48
C ASN A 40 -19.19 0.83 -2.95
N VAL A 41 -19.87 -0.31 -2.80
CA VAL A 41 -19.24 -1.58 -2.48
C VAL A 41 -19.07 -2.37 -3.76
N LYS A 42 -17.85 -2.88 -4.00
CA LYS A 42 -17.52 -3.75 -5.12
C LYS A 42 -16.97 -5.08 -4.60
N THR A 43 -17.22 -6.14 -5.34
CA THR A 43 -16.80 -7.51 -5.03
C THR A 43 -16.12 -8.13 -6.25
N HIS A 44 -15.78 -9.41 -6.19
CA HIS A 44 -15.13 -10.10 -7.29
C HIS A 44 -15.91 -9.90 -8.61
N PRO A 45 -15.23 -9.59 -9.73
CA PRO A 45 -15.91 -9.19 -10.97
C PRO A 45 -16.71 -10.30 -11.65
N THR A 46 -16.40 -11.58 -11.38
CA THR A 46 -17.05 -12.73 -12.04
C THR A 46 -17.58 -13.79 -11.07
N LYS A 47 -17.11 -13.81 -9.83
CA LYS A 47 -17.55 -14.82 -8.84
C LYS A 47 -18.55 -14.19 -7.88
N ALA A 48 -19.72 -14.83 -7.73
CA ALA A 48 -20.66 -14.46 -6.69
C ALA A 48 -20.04 -14.65 -5.30
N SER A 49 -20.39 -13.76 -4.37
CA SER A 49 -20.01 -13.92 -2.96
C SER A 49 -20.59 -15.23 -2.42
N THR A 50 -19.74 -16.04 -1.79
CA THR A 50 -20.11 -17.32 -1.17
C THR A 50 -20.47 -17.19 0.30
N GLY A 51 -20.54 -15.97 0.79
CA GLY A 51 -20.83 -15.64 2.19
C GLY A 51 -20.45 -14.20 2.49
N PRO A 52 -20.55 -13.77 3.78
CA PRO A 52 -20.11 -12.43 4.17
C PRO A 52 -18.60 -12.31 3.96
N GLU A 53 -18.20 -11.28 3.24
CA GLU A 53 -16.78 -10.92 3.10
C GLU A 53 -16.23 -10.42 4.43
N ASN A 54 -15.02 -10.88 4.78
CA ASN A 54 -14.37 -10.54 6.04
C ASN A 54 -13.14 -9.64 5.89
N GLY A 55 -12.78 -9.28 4.66
CA GLY A 55 -11.70 -8.36 4.34
C GLY A 55 -12.17 -7.25 3.42
N SER A 56 -11.49 -6.09 3.44
CA SER A 56 -11.83 -4.97 2.58
C SER A 56 -10.66 -4.07 2.28
N ILE A 57 -10.77 -3.36 1.16
CA ILE A 57 -9.89 -2.24 0.77
C ILE A 57 -10.76 -1.03 0.50
N TYR A 58 -10.49 0.05 1.21
CA TYR A 58 -11.12 1.36 1.01
C TYR A 58 -10.15 2.28 0.28
N PHE A 59 -10.57 2.81 -0.87
CA PHE A 59 -9.73 3.69 -1.70
C PHE A 59 -9.94 5.15 -1.31
N ILE A 60 -8.90 5.78 -0.76
CA ILE A 60 -8.92 7.19 -0.37
C ILE A 60 -8.49 8.09 -1.52
N GLY A 61 -7.51 7.68 -2.31
CA GLY A 61 -6.96 8.42 -3.43
C GLY A 61 -5.46 8.21 -3.56
N ASN A 62 -4.91 8.47 -4.72
CA ASN A 62 -3.51 8.22 -5.04
C ASN A 62 -3.09 6.79 -4.67
N ALA A 63 -2.09 6.62 -3.83
CA ALA A 63 -1.70 5.31 -3.28
C ALA A 63 -2.24 5.06 -1.86
N THR A 64 -3.15 5.92 -1.39
CA THR A 64 -3.67 5.87 -0.03
C THR A 64 -4.90 4.96 0.03
N THR A 65 -4.79 3.87 0.78
CA THR A 65 -5.87 2.90 1.00
C THR A 65 -5.93 2.49 2.47
N VAL A 66 -7.09 2.00 2.90
CA VAL A 66 -7.23 1.32 4.20
C VAL A 66 -7.56 -0.15 3.94
N ILE A 67 -6.69 -1.02 4.40
CA ILE A 67 -6.87 -2.48 4.34
C ILE A 67 -7.41 -2.93 5.70
N GLU A 68 -8.57 -3.58 5.70
CA GLU A 68 -9.21 -4.05 6.94
C GLU A 68 -9.45 -5.55 6.92
N TRP A 69 -9.14 -6.21 8.03
CA TRP A 69 -9.42 -7.61 8.29
C TRP A 69 -9.49 -7.89 9.80
N HIS A 70 -10.55 -8.56 10.25
CA HIS A 70 -10.81 -8.83 11.68
C HIS A 70 -10.76 -7.59 12.59
N GLY A 71 -11.15 -6.44 12.05
CA GLY A 71 -11.10 -5.16 12.75
C GLY A 71 -9.72 -4.51 12.82
N ILE A 72 -8.68 -5.15 12.30
CA ILE A 72 -7.35 -4.54 12.09
C ILE A 72 -7.37 -3.70 10.83
N ARG A 73 -6.78 -2.50 10.90
CA ARG A 73 -6.73 -1.54 9.80
C ARG A 73 -5.31 -1.07 9.54
N ILE A 74 -4.87 -1.23 8.30
CA ILE A 74 -3.56 -0.80 7.80
C ILE A 74 -3.77 0.33 6.79
N LEU A 75 -3.12 1.47 7.04
CA LEU A 75 -3.12 2.62 6.13
C LEU A 75 -1.90 2.57 5.23
N THR A 76 -2.10 2.59 3.91
CA THR A 76 -1.00 2.62 2.95
C THR A 76 -0.73 4.06 2.50
N ASP A 77 0.54 4.40 2.33
CA ASP A 77 1.05 5.62 1.66
C ASP A 77 0.19 6.87 1.91
N PRO A 78 0.14 7.40 3.15
CA PRO A 78 -0.82 8.42 3.54
C PRO A 78 -0.47 9.79 2.93
N ASN A 79 -1.24 10.16 1.91
CA ASN A 79 -1.25 11.49 1.30
C ASN A 79 -2.68 12.03 1.33
N PHE A 80 -2.89 13.09 2.10
CA PHE A 80 -4.19 13.72 2.33
C PHE A 80 -4.23 15.17 1.85
N LEU A 81 -3.31 15.57 0.98
CA LEU A 81 -3.35 16.86 0.33
C LEU A 81 -4.61 17.00 -0.54
N HIS A 82 -4.99 18.24 -0.80
CA HIS A 82 -6.16 18.57 -1.59
C HIS A 82 -5.77 19.07 -2.99
N ALA A 83 -6.75 19.12 -3.89
CA ALA A 83 -6.57 19.70 -5.20
C ALA A 83 -6.03 21.13 -5.09
N GLY A 84 -4.99 21.44 -5.84
CA GLY A 84 -4.26 22.70 -5.78
C GLY A 84 -3.02 22.69 -4.91
N ASP A 85 -2.88 21.71 -4.00
CA ASP A 85 -1.67 21.55 -3.21
C ASP A 85 -0.52 20.98 -4.06
N HIS A 86 0.71 21.24 -3.63
CA HIS A 86 1.92 20.82 -4.35
C HIS A 86 2.79 19.93 -3.50
N VAL A 87 3.51 19.02 -4.17
CA VAL A 87 4.54 18.17 -3.59
C VAL A 87 5.87 18.40 -4.29
N HIS A 88 6.97 18.25 -3.56
CA HIS A 88 8.33 18.18 -4.11
C HIS A 88 8.72 16.72 -4.31
N LEU A 89 9.03 16.35 -5.56
CA LEU A 89 9.40 14.99 -5.95
C LEU A 89 10.89 14.81 -6.20
N GLY A 90 11.67 15.86 -6.02
CA GLY A 90 13.11 15.91 -6.22
C GLY A 90 13.58 17.32 -6.59
N PRO A 91 14.90 17.55 -6.77
CA PRO A 91 15.42 18.85 -7.18
C PRO A 91 14.81 19.32 -8.50
N GLY A 92 14.10 20.47 -8.45
CA GLY A 92 13.42 21.04 -9.61
C GLY A 92 12.18 20.28 -10.09
N VAL A 93 11.70 19.29 -9.33
CA VAL A 93 10.51 18.52 -9.67
C VAL A 93 9.41 18.79 -8.66
N THR A 94 8.34 19.43 -9.13
CA THR A 94 7.15 19.79 -8.35
C THR A 94 5.93 19.27 -9.08
N ALA A 95 4.97 18.71 -8.35
CA ALA A 95 3.69 18.26 -8.91
C ALA A 95 2.52 18.90 -8.16
N GLU A 96 1.45 19.19 -8.89
CA GLU A 96 0.20 19.70 -8.34
C GLU A 96 -0.80 18.57 -8.19
N ARG A 97 -1.44 18.50 -7.02
CA ARG A 97 -2.56 17.58 -6.81
C ARG A 97 -3.80 18.07 -7.53
N LEU A 98 -4.48 17.15 -8.22
CA LEU A 98 -5.64 17.46 -9.06
C LEU A 98 -6.96 16.99 -8.44
N LYS A 99 -6.94 16.03 -7.53
CA LYS A 99 -8.11 15.38 -6.94
C LYS A 99 -8.06 15.42 -5.42
N ASN A 100 -9.19 15.64 -4.77
CA ASN A 100 -9.30 15.54 -3.33
C ASN A 100 -9.30 14.08 -2.87
N PRO A 101 -8.78 13.78 -1.67
CA PRO A 101 -8.98 12.46 -1.06
C PRO A 101 -10.45 12.24 -0.70
N ALA A 102 -10.86 10.99 -0.59
CA ALA A 102 -12.24 10.63 -0.19
C ALA A 102 -12.61 11.16 1.19
N VAL A 103 -11.64 11.19 2.10
CA VAL A 103 -11.75 11.71 3.47
C VAL A 103 -10.47 12.40 3.87
N ASP A 104 -10.53 13.28 4.85
CA ASP A 104 -9.35 13.84 5.49
C ASP A 104 -8.81 12.89 6.56
N ILE A 105 -7.54 13.07 6.93
CA ILE A 105 -6.86 12.16 7.86
C ILE A 105 -7.52 12.13 9.25
N ASP A 106 -8.09 13.23 9.70
CA ASP A 106 -8.78 13.34 10.98
C ASP A 106 -10.15 12.61 11.01
N ALA A 107 -10.69 12.29 9.84
CA ALA A 107 -11.93 11.52 9.70
C ALA A 107 -11.72 10.00 9.64
N LEU A 108 -10.46 9.53 9.72
CA LEU A 108 -10.17 8.10 9.71
C LEU A 108 -10.62 7.44 11.01
N SER A 109 -11.17 6.23 10.88
CA SER A 109 -11.37 5.34 12.02
C SER A 109 -10.02 4.95 12.64
N LEU A 110 -10.06 4.33 13.81
CA LEU A 110 -8.86 3.85 14.50
C LEU A 110 -8.05 2.90 13.61
N LEU A 111 -6.76 3.16 13.53
CA LEU A 111 -5.80 2.41 12.70
C LEU A 111 -4.79 1.69 13.59
N ASP A 112 -4.15 0.64 13.03
CA ASP A 112 -3.16 -0.17 13.74
C ASP A 112 -1.72 0.11 13.31
N CYS A 113 -1.49 0.31 12.01
CA CYS A 113 -0.17 0.68 11.49
C CYS A 113 -0.26 1.34 10.10
N ILE A 114 0.86 1.94 9.71
CA ILE A 114 1.07 2.50 8.36
C ILE A 114 2.02 1.58 7.61
N LEU A 115 1.73 1.34 6.33
CA LEU A 115 2.60 0.67 5.38
C LEU A 115 3.03 1.68 4.32
N LEU A 116 4.29 2.09 4.36
CA LEU A 116 4.85 3.14 3.51
C LEU A 116 5.82 2.57 2.49
N SER A 117 5.50 2.65 1.20
CA SER A 117 6.30 2.09 0.11
C SER A 117 7.67 2.75 -0.04
N HIS A 118 7.74 4.06 0.14
CA HIS A 118 8.97 4.85 0.10
C HIS A 118 8.75 6.25 0.67
N TYR A 119 9.84 6.92 1.05
CA TYR A 119 9.82 8.25 1.62
C TYR A 119 9.83 9.31 0.52
N HIS A 120 8.63 9.64 0.03
CA HIS A 120 8.39 10.59 -1.05
C HIS A 120 7.11 11.37 -0.77
N GLU A 121 7.03 12.66 -1.12
CA GLU A 121 5.94 13.52 -0.65
C GLU A 121 4.56 13.17 -1.22
N ASP A 122 4.47 12.58 -2.40
CA ASP A 122 3.19 12.12 -2.96
C ASP A 122 2.66 10.84 -2.31
N HIS A 123 3.49 10.13 -1.54
CA HIS A 123 3.14 8.95 -0.75
C HIS A 123 3.11 9.21 0.75
N PHE A 124 3.78 10.24 1.21
CA PHE A 124 3.87 10.65 2.60
C PHE A 124 4.02 12.16 2.66
N ASP A 125 2.90 12.88 2.63
CA ASP A 125 2.95 14.34 2.53
C ASP A 125 3.46 15.00 3.81
N LYS A 126 3.99 16.21 3.69
CA LYS A 126 4.63 16.92 4.82
C LYS A 126 3.66 17.21 5.95
N LEU A 127 2.40 17.50 5.66
CA LEU A 127 1.40 17.80 6.69
C LEU A 127 1.09 16.54 7.49
N VAL A 128 0.97 15.39 6.81
CA VAL A 128 0.85 14.08 7.46
C VAL A 128 2.07 13.82 8.35
N GLU A 129 3.28 13.94 7.81
CA GLU A 129 4.51 13.71 8.56
C GLU A 129 4.60 14.55 9.83
N GLU A 130 4.24 15.83 9.75
CA GLU A 130 4.26 16.75 10.90
C GLU A 130 3.18 16.40 11.93
N SER A 131 2.02 15.94 11.50
CA SER A 131 0.85 15.70 12.36
C SER A 131 0.81 14.35 13.05
N LEU A 132 1.57 13.35 12.55
CA LEU A 132 1.52 11.99 13.07
C LEU A 132 2.12 11.88 14.48
N ASN A 133 1.47 11.08 15.30
CA ASN A 133 2.00 10.60 16.57
C ASN A 133 3.30 9.83 16.32
N ARG A 134 4.38 10.25 16.96
CA ARG A 134 5.73 9.67 16.77
C ARG A 134 5.87 8.23 17.27
N ASP A 135 4.94 7.76 18.06
CA ASP A 135 4.88 6.36 18.52
C ASP A 135 4.07 5.45 17.59
N PHE A 136 3.39 6.02 16.60
CA PHE A 136 2.55 5.24 15.68
C PHE A 136 3.41 4.33 14.79
N PRO A 137 3.09 3.02 14.68
CA PRO A 137 3.93 2.07 13.94
C PRO A 137 3.91 2.32 12.43
N ILE A 138 5.09 2.34 11.83
CA ILE A 138 5.29 2.45 10.38
C ILE A 138 6.17 1.30 9.91
N ILE A 139 5.72 0.57 8.90
CA ILE A 139 6.50 -0.43 8.17
C ILE A 139 6.92 0.19 6.85
N SER A 140 8.21 0.19 6.53
CA SER A 140 8.73 0.86 5.34
C SER A 140 10.05 0.29 4.85
N THR A 141 10.75 1.06 4.02
CA THR A 141 12.09 0.73 3.51
C THR A 141 13.19 1.12 4.50
N PRO A 142 14.40 0.55 4.39
CA PRO A 142 15.55 1.02 5.16
C PRO A 142 15.84 2.51 4.99
N HIS A 143 15.73 3.02 3.77
CA HIS A 143 15.91 4.45 3.47
C HIS A 143 14.88 5.33 4.20
N ALA A 144 13.60 4.96 4.14
CA ALA A 144 12.54 5.68 4.84
C ALA A 144 12.75 5.67 6.36
N LYS A 145 13.17 4.54 6.93
CA LYS A 145 13.48 4.44 8.36
C LYS A 145 14.60 5.41 8.75
N GLN A 146 15.67 5.51 7.97
CA GLN A 146 16.73 6.48 8.23
C GLN A 146 16.19 7.92 8.27
N ALA A 147 15.36 8.28 7.31
CA ALA A 147 14.78 9.63 7.25
C ALA A 147 13.82 9.89 8.43
N LEU A 148 12.95 8.95 8.76
CA LEU A 148 11.93 9.10 9.79
C LEU A 148 12.50 9.03 11.21
N ALA A 149 13.42 8.11 11.47
CA ALA A 149 14.02 7.92 12.78
C ALA A 149 15.20 8.88 13.04
N GLY A 150 15.80 9.44 11.99
CA GLY A 150 16.98 10.33 12.07
C GLY A 150 16.67 11.82 12.14
N LYS A 151 15.41 12.22 12.12
CA LYS A 151 15.02 13.63 12.18
C LYS A 151 15.02 14.17 13.62
N GLU A 152 14.92 15.50 13.78
CA GLU A 152 14.93 16.16 15.09
C GLU A 152 13.78 15.70 15.99
N ASP A 153 12.58 15.55 15.43
CA ASP A 153 11.41 14.94 16.11
C ASP A 153 11.18 13.54 15.53
N PRO A 154 11.93 12.51 16.00
CA PRO A 154 12.00 11.23 15.33
C PRO A 154 10.77 10.36 15.56
N PHE A 155 10.42 9.58 14.53
CA PHE A 155 9.51 8.46 14.69
C PHE A 155 10.21 7.32 15.44
N LYS A 156 9.52 6.73 16.41
CA LYS A 156 10.12 5.77 17.37
C LYS A 156 9.78 4.30 17.03
N ALA A 157 8.79 4.06 16.18
CA ALA A 157 8.29 2.73 15.87
C ALA A 157 8.30 2.48 14.34
N VAL A 158 9.48 2.58 13.73
CA VAL A 158 9.67 2.32 12.31
C VAL A 158 10.34 0.97 12.13
N TYR A 159 9.68 0.10 11.37
CA TYR A 159 10.12 -1.26 11.04
C TYR A 159 10.48 -1.30 9.56
N ASP A 160 11.75 -1.55 9.25
CA ASP A 160 12.21 -1.60 7.87
C ASP A 160 12.32 -3.03 7.35
N LEU A 161 11.95 -3.20 6.08
CA LEU A 161 12.08 -4.45 5.35
C LEU A 161 12.87 -4.22 4.07
N GLU A 162 13.91 -5.03 3.88
CA GLU A 162 14.56 -5.20 2.58
C GLU A 162 13.72 -6.12 1.69
N PHE A 163 14.09 -6.22 0.41
CA PHE A 163 13.40 -7.14 -0.49
C PHE A 163 13.42 -8.57 0.06
N PHE A 164 12.25 -9.20 0.07
CA PHE A 164 12.00 -10.56 0.57
C PHE A 164 12.21 -10.77 2.07
N GLN A 165 12.44 -9.70 2.84
CA GLN A 165 12.32 -9.75 4.29
C GLN A 165 10.86 -9.60 4.71
N SER A 166 10.49 -10.28 5.80
CA SER A 166 9.14 -10.31 6.31
C SER A 166 9.04 -9.85 7.76
N ILE A 167 7.88 -9.31 8.09
CA ILE A 167 7.43 -9.04 9.45
C ILE A 167 6.12 -9.79 9.71
N LEU A 168 6.00 -10.40 10.87
CA LEU A 168 4.75 -11.02 11.33
C LEU A 168 3.98 -10.04 12.20
N LEU A 169 2.69 -9.90 11.93
CA LEU A 169 1.75 -9.07 12.66
C LEU A 169 0.67 -9.96 13.29
N PRO A 170 0.96 -10.60 14.44
CA PRO A 170 -0.07 -11.35 15.15
C PRO A 170 -1.20 -10.43 15.58
N VAL A 171 -2.44 -10.86 15.38
CA VAL A 171 -3.64 -10.08 15.67
C VAL A 171 -4.27 -10.59 16.96
N VAL A 172 -4.46 -9.69 17.92
CA VAL A 172 -5.12 -9.99 19.20
C VAL A 172 -6.30 -9.06 19.43
N ASN A 173 -7.23 -9.49 20.28
CA ASN A 173 -8.49 -8.76 20.51
C ASN A 173 -9.23 -8.41 19.21
N TYR A 174 -9.21 -9.35 18.27
CA TYR A 174 -9.80 -9.21 16.95
C TYR A 174 -11.34 -9.24 16.99
N LYS A 175 -11.95 -8.82 15.88
CA LYS A 175 -13.40 -8.92 15.63
C LYS A 175 -13.73 -10.13 14.76
N GLY A 176 -14.86 -10.75 15.04
CA GLY A 176 -15.44 -11.81 14.22
C GLY A 176 -14.98 -13.21 14.59
N ASP A 177 -15.60 -14.17 13.93
CA ASP A 177 -15.30 -15.59 14.11
C ASP A 177 -14.01 -15.98 13.39
N THR A 178 -13.17 -16.74 14.05
CA THR A 178 -11.90 -17.27 13.51
C THR A 178 -11.86 -18.79 13.49
N GLY A 179 -12.97 -19.45 13.82
CA GLY A 179 -13.00 -20.91 13.95
C GLY A 179 -12.05 -21.46 15.02
N GLY A 180 -11.72 -20.66 16.03
CA GLY A 180 -10.75 -21.01 17.07
C GLY A 180 -9.29 -20.87 16.66
N LYS A 181 -9.03 -20.40 15.45
CA LYS A 181 -7.67 -20.10 14.94
C LYS A 181 -7.25 -18.68 15.28
N LYS A 182 -5.95 -18.41 15.22
CA LYS A 182 -5.39 -17.06 15.44
C LYS A 182 -5.09 -16.38 14.11
N PRO A 183 -5.63 -15.17 13.87
CA PRO A 183 -5.29 -14.42 12.68
C PRO A 183 -3.88 -13.84 12.81
N VAL A 184 -3.12 -13.93 11.72
CA VAL A 184 -1.77 -13.35 11.59
C VAL A 184 -1.65 -12.74 10.21
N ILE A 185 -1.13 -11.51 10.14
CA ILE A 185 -0.77 -10.88 8.88
C ILE A 185 0.74 -10.98 8.72
N LYS A 186 1.19 -11.47 7.56
CA LYS A 186 2.61 -11.45 7.18
C LYS A 186 2.81 -10.43 6.07
N VAL A 187 3.72 -9.49 6.30
CA VAL A 187 4.10 -8.49 5.31
C VAL A 187 5.52 -8.74 4.85
N THR A 188 5.71 -8.85 3.55
CA THR A 188 7.04 -9.07 2.93
C THR A 188 7.34 -7.93 1.97
N GLY A 189 8.53 -7.34 2.07
CA GLY A 189 9.02 -6.36 1.11
C GLY A 189 9.26 -7.02 -0.25
N MET A 190 8.77 -6.40 -1.32
CA MET A 190 8.94 -6.88 -2.68
C MET A 190 9.82 -5.94 -3.50
N PRO A 191 10.56 -6.46 -4.50
CA PRO A 191 11.37 -5.63 -5.37
C PRO A 191 10.55 -4.56 -6.09
N GLY A 192 11.18 -3.40 -6.28
CA GLY A 192 10.68 -2.32 -7.12
C GLY A 192 11.84 -1.42 -7.53
N LYS A 193 11.73 -0.82 -8.71
CA LYS A 193 12.66 0.21 -9.20
C LYS A 193 11.88 1.38 -9.76
N HIS A 194 12.10 2.53 -9.18
CA HIS A 194 11.42 3.78 -9.53
C HIS A 194 12.19 4.62 -10.55
N VAL A 195 13.36 4.16 -10.97
CA VAL A 195 14.21 4.80 -11.98
C VAL A 195 14.61 3.76 -13.01
N PRO A 196 14.60 4.08 -14.33
CA PRO A 196 15.07 3.14 -15.35
C PRO A 196 16.51 2.70 -15.10
N PRO A 197 16.85 1.44 -15.39
CA PRO A 197 18.21 0.96 -15.26
C PRO A 197 19.15 1.68 -16.24
N GLY A 198 20.46 1.80 -15.89
CA GLY A 198 21.48 2.40 -16.72
C GLY A 198 22.12 3.64 -16.08
N PRO A 199 22.74 4.54 -16.88
CA PRO A 199 23.46 5.72 -16.37
C PRO A 199 22.60 6.65 -15.51
N LEU A 200 21.30 6.77 -15.81
CA LEU A 200 20.37 7.59 -15.04
C LEU A 200 20.13 7.07 -13.62
N ALA A 201 20.17 5.74 -13.43
CA ALA A 201 20.07 5.15 -12.10
C ALA A 201 21.27 5.53 -11.22
N ALA A 202 22.48 5.52 -11.77
CA ALA A 202 23.70 5.94 -11.08
C ALA A 202 23.67 7.43 -10.70
N VAL A 203 23.17 8.29 -11.60
CA VAL A 203 23.01 9.71 -11.32
C VAL A 203 21.96 9.94 -10.22
N ASN A 204 20.85 9.21 -10.25
CA ASN A 204 19.83 9.29 -9.21
C ASN A 204 20.35 8.82 -7.86
N GLU A 205 21.13 7.74 -7.81
CA GLU A 205 21.77 7.25 -6.58
C GLU A 205 22.68 8.32 -5.97
N LEU A 206 23.44 9.04 -6.80
CA LEU A 206 24.30 10.12 -6.35
C LEU A 206 23.52 11.33 -5.85
N LEU A 207 22.42 11.71 -6.52
CA LEU A 207 21.63 12.89 -6.20
C LEU A 207 20.53 12.63 -5.16
N GLY A 208 20.13 11.37 -4.96
CA GLY A 208 19.04 11.00 -4.04
C GLY A 208 17.67 11.58 -4.42
N ALA A 209 17.44 11.89 -5.71
CA ALA A 209 16.24 12.57 -6.16
C ALA A 209 14.98 11.70 -6.07
N VAL A 210 15.11 10.40 -6.40
CA VAL A 210 14.03 9.44 -6.34
C VAL A 210 14.40 8.34 -5.34
N PRO A 211 13.70 8.26 -4.20
CA PRO A 211 14.03 7.30 -3.15
C PRO A 211 13.81 5.84 -3.57
N PRO A 212 14.53 4.88 -2.97
CA PRO A 212 14.25 3.47 -3.16
C PRO A 212 12.86 3.12 -2.63
N THR A 213 12.18 2.21 -3.33
CA THR A 213 10.80 1.83 -3.06
C THR A 213 10.67 0.32 -2.86
N ASN A 214 9.70 -0.07 -2.00
CA ASN A 214 9.22 -1.44 -1.88
C ASN A 214 7.85 -1.59 -2.54
N GLY A 215 7.62 -2.73 -3.21
CA GLY A 215 6.32 -3.33 -3.25
C GLY A 215 6.06 -4.12 -1.96
N TRP A 216 4.85 -4.64 -1.79
CA TRP A 216 4.45 -5.39 -0.60
C TRP A 216 3.68 -6.65 -0.97
N LEU A 217 4.01 -7.75 -0.29
CA LEU A 217 3.16 -8.94 -0.27
C LEU A 217 2.53 -9.04 1.11
N ILE A 218 1.22 -8.97 1.17
CA ILE A 218 0.44 -9.04 2.41
C ILE A 218 -0.30 -10.36 2.40
N GLU A 219 0.01 -11.23 3.35
CA GLU A 219 -0.61 -12.54 3.50
C GLU A 219 -1.43 -12.57 4.77
N MET A 220 -2.73 -12.82 4.62
CA MET A 220 -3.68 -12.94 5.73
C MET A 220 -3.86 -14.42 6.06
N ASN A 221 -3.38 -14.83 7.23
CA ASN A 221 -3.22 -16.21 7.61
C ASN A 221 -4.01 -16.55 8.86
N TYR A 222 -4.49 -17.78 8.95
CA TYR A 222 -4.98 -18.35 10.18
C TYR A 222 -4.02 -19.43 10.68
N THR A 223 -3.61 -19.31 11.95
CA THR A 223 -2.70 -20.29 12.58
C THR A 223 -3.44 -21.14 13.58
N ALA A 224 -3.21 -22.45 13.53
CA ALA A 224 -3.61 -23.34 14.60
C ALA A 224 -2.54 -23.33 15.71
N ASN A 225 -2.94 -23.15 16.98
CA ASN A 225 -2.07 -23.30 18.16
C ASN A 225 -0.80 -22.45 18.21
N GLY A 226 -0.79 -21.26 17.58
CA GLY A 226 0.33 -20.32 17.68
C GLY A 226 1.61 -20.76 17.00
N SER A 227 1.52 -21.53 15.92
CA SER A 227 2.68 -21.88 15.09
C SER A 227 3.39 -20.61 14.63
N GLU A 228 4.71 -20.56 14.80
CA GLU A 228 5.53 -19.39 14.49
C GLU A 228 5.71 -19.15 12.99
N ASP A 229 5.31 -20.11 12.17
CA ASP A 229 5.55 -20.11 10.70
C ASP A 229 4.52 -19.34 9.87
N GLY A 230 3.68 -18.54 10.51
CA GLY A 230 2.70 -17.69 9.81
C GLY A 230 1.42 -18.42 9.35
N GLY A 231 1.31 -19.72 9.53
CA GLY A 231 0.10 -20.50 9.23
C GLY A 231 -0.21 -20.66 7.75
N GLU A 232 -1.43 -21.11 7.45
CA GLU A 232 -1.92 -21.27 6.09
C GLU A 232 -2.49 -19.94 5.57
N THR A 233 -2.09 -19.56 4.35
CA THR A 233 -2.53 -18.30 3.73
C THR A 233 -3.96 -18.42 3.23
N GLY A 234 -4.85 -17.58 3.76
CA GLY A 234 -6.23 -17.50 3.34
C GLY A 234 -6.50 -16.47 2.25
N TYR A 235 -5.64 -15.46 2.13
CA TYR A 235 -5.70 -14.42 1.09
C TYR A 235 -4.36 -13.73 0.93
N ARG A 236 -3.96 -13.46 -0.31
CA ARG A 236 -2.68 -12.86 -0.64
C ARG A 236 -2.86 -11.62 -1.50
N ILE A 237 -2.37 -10.48 -1.00
CA ILE A 237 -2.41 -9.19 -1.68
C ILE A 237 -0.99 -8.80 -2.06
N TYR A 238 -0.79 -8.46 -3.34
CA TYR A 238 0.43 -7.85 -3.84
C TYR A 238 0.17 -6.38 -4.18
N ILE A 239 0.97 -5.49 -3.62
CA ILE A 239 0.97 -4.06 -3.95
C ILE A 239 2.29 -3.76 -4.66
N SER A 240 2.21 -3.27 -5.90
CA SER A 240 3.41 -3.06 -6.71
C SER A 240 4.33 -1.98 -6.13
N GLY A 241 3.78 -0.97 -5.48
CA GLY A 241 4.49 0.27 -5.19
C GLY A 241 4.83 1.02 -6.49
N ASP A 242 5.54 2.12 -6.35
CA ASP A 242 6.01 2.90 -7.49
C ASP A 242 7.23 2.24 -8.12
N THR A 243 6.99 1.39 -9.08
CA THR A 243 8.04 0.68 -9.83
C THR A 243 7.77 0.80 -11.32
N LEU A 244 8.82 0.70 -12.12
CA LEU A 244 8.72 0.36 -13.53
C LEU A 244 8.61 -1.16 -13.68
N PHE A 245 8.18 -1.61 -14.86
CA PHE A 245 8.21 -3.02 -15.20
C PHE A 245 9.65 -3.44 -15.52
N VAL A 246 10.33 -3.96 -14.50
CA VAL A 246 11.76 -4.32 -14.55
C VAL A 246 11.96 -5.82 -14.33
N ASP A 247 13.14 -6.32 -14.75
CA ASP A 247 13.43 -7.76 -14.68
C ASP A 247 13.42 -8.32 -13.26
N GLU A 248 13.78 -7.53 -12.27
CA GLU A 248 13.78 -7.95 -10.86
C GLU A 248 12.40 -8.40 -10.37
N LEU A 249 11.32 -7.89 -10.98
CA LEU A 249 9.95 -8.32 -10.64
C LEU A 249 9.69 -9.79 -10.97
N LYS A 250 10.43 -10.37 -11.91
CA LYS A 250 10.29 -11.78 -12.30
C LYS A 250 10.66 -12.75 -11.17
N GLU A 251 11.46 -12.30 -10.19
CA GLU A 251 11.81 -13.10 -9.02
C GLU A 251 10.60 -13.34 -8.11
N ILE A 252 9.60 -12.49 -8.14
CA ILE A 252 8.40 -12.60 -7.29
C ILE A 252 7.62 -13.88 -7.61
N PRO A 253 7.16 -14.13 -8.85
CA PRO A 253 6.46 -15.37 -9.16
C PRO A 253 7.38 -16.60 -9.03
N GLN A 254 8.67 -16.48 -9.26
CA GLN A 254 9.63 -17.58 -9.05
C GLN A 254 9.67 -18.01 -7.58
N ARG A 255 9.64 -17.07 -6.64
CA ARG A 255 9.63 -17.37 -5.20
C ARG A 255 8.27 -17.83 -4.69
N LEU A 256 7.18 -17.33 -5.25
CA LEU A 256 5.83 -17.78 -4.92
C LEU A 256 5.53 -19.19 -5.44
N LYS A 257 6.21 -19.61 -6.50
CA LYS A 257 5.99 -20.91 -7.18
C LYS A 257 4.53 -21.05 -7.60
N ASP A 258 3.82 -22.04 -7.03
CA ASP A 258 2.42 -22.31 -7.35
C ASP A 258 1.43 -21.51 -6.46
N GLU A 259 1.92 -20.68 -5.56
CA GLU A 259 1.11 -19.85 -4.69
C GLU A 259 0.49 -18.68 -5.45
N LYS A 260 -0.83 -18.53 -5.34
CA LYS A 260 -1.59 -17.54 -6.10
C LYS A 260 -1.68 -16.21 -5.37
N ILE A 261 -1.56 -15.12 -6.14
CA ILE A 261 -1.94 -13.78 -5.70
C ILE A 261 -3.44 -13.61 -5.92
N ASP A 262 -4.20 -13.35 -4.86
CA ASP A 262 -5.64 -13.15 -4.94
C ASP A 262 -6.01 -11.75 -5.43
N LEU A 263 -5.24 -10.75 -5.00
CA LEU A 263 -5.48 -9.35 -5.34
C LEU A 263 -4.16 -8.63 -5.58
N MET A 264 -4.09 -7.89 -6.68
CA MET A 264 -2.99 -6.97 -6.95
C MET A 264 -3.51 -5.53 -6.95
N LEU A 265 -2.88 -4.67 -6.13
CA LEU A 265 -3.01 -3.22 -6.27
C LEU A 265 -1.83 -2.73 -7.11
N VAL A 266 -2.12 -2.25 -8.31
CA VAL A 266 -1.09 -1.80 -9.23
C VAL A 266 -1.02 -0.28 -9.24
N HIS A 267 0.16 0.27 -8.94
CA HIS A 267 0.44 1.69 -9.06
C HIS A 267 0.73 2.03 -10.52
N LEU A 268 -0.06 2.92 -11.07
CA LEU A 268 0.04 3.38 -12.46
C LEU A 268 0.46 4.85 -12.53
N GLY A 269 -0.08 5.57 -13.48
CA GLY A 269 0.09 7.00 -13.68
C GLY A 269 1.10 7.35 -14.73
N GLY A 270 2.10 6.51 -15.00
CA GLY A 270 3.18 6.85 -15.92
C GLY A 270 3.85 8.17 -15.52
N THR A 271 4.16 8.32 -14.22
CA THR A 271 4.77 9.53 -13.66
C THR A 271 6.00 9.90 -14.47
N THR A 272 6.04 11.11 -14.98
CA THR A 272 7.11 11.58 -15.85
C THR A 272 7.71 12.85 -15.28
N ILE A 273 9.03 12.85 -15.14
CA ILE A 273 9.80 13.95 -14.55
C ILE A 273 10.67 14.66 -15.60
N PRO A 274 11.00 15.95 -15.44
CA PRO A 274 10.68 16.83 -14.32
C PRO A 274 9.21 17.27 -14.25
N GLY A 275 8.40 17.07 -15.27
CA GLY A 275 6.98 17.40 -15.22
C GLY A 275 6.28 17.35 -16.57
N PRO A 276 4.98 17.71 -16.62
CA PRO A 276 4.19 17.59 -17.85
C PRO A 276 4.63 18.53 -18.98
N LYS A 277 5.28 19.65 -18.63
CA LYS A 277 5.80 20.61 -19.64
C LYS A 277 7.12 20.17 -20.26
N LEU A 278 7.87 19.29 -19.61
CA LEU A 278 9.13 18.73 -20.08
C LEU A 278 9.20 17.25 -19.67
N PRO A 279 8.42 16.36 -20.33
CA PRO A 279 8.34 14.95 -19.96
C PRO A 279 9.56 14.18 -20.50
N LEU A 280 10.61 14.07 -19.69
CA LEU A 280 11.87 13.46 -20.09
C LEU A 280 12.02 12.00 -19.65
N LEU A 281 11.52 11.64 -18.45
CA LEU A 281 11.79 10.35 -17.86
C LEU A 281 10.56 9.81 -17.13
N MET A 282 10.04 8.68 -17.62
CA MET A 282 8.98 7.95 -16.93
C MET A 282 9.55 7.12 -15.78
N VAL A 283 9.00 7.26 -14.58
CA VAL A 283 9.49 6.63 -13.35
C VAL A 283 8.45 5.72 -12.67
N THR A 284 7.21 5.71 -13.13
CA THR A 284 6.18 4.73 -12.73
C THR A 284 5.55 4.10 -13.96
N MET A 285 4.92 2.94 -13.78
CA MET A 285 4.30 2.20 -14.88
C MET A 285 3.20 3.02 -15.57
N ASP A 286 3.19 2.96 -16.90
CA ASP A 286 2.04 3.34 -17.73
C ASP A 286 1.03 2.19 -17.81
N GLY A 287 -0.04 2.40 -18.60
CA GLY A 287 -1.09 1.40 -18.78
C GLY A 287 -0.59 0.08 -19.40
N GLU A 288 0.32 0.14 -20.36
CA GLU A 288 0.89 -1.05 -21.01
C GLU A 288 1.76 -1.87 -20.04
N GLN A 289 2.62 -1.20 -19.27
CA GLN A 289 3.44 -1.87 -18.25
C GLN A 289 2.58 -2.48 -17.14
N GLY A 290 1.50 -1.82 -16.76
CA GLY A 290 0.53 -2.35 -15.80
C GLY A 290 -0.07 -3.67 -16.25
N VAL A 291 -0.43 -3.79 -17.52
CA VAL A 291 -0.94 -5.05 -18.09
C VAL A 291 0.15 -6.11 -18.16
N LYS A 292 1.38 -5.75 -18.50
CA LYS A 292 2.52 -6.69 -18.43
C LYS A 292 2.73 -7.25 -17.03
N LEU A 293 2.56 -6.41 -16.02
CA LEU A 293 2.64 -6.85 -14.62
C LEU A 293 1.48 -7.78 -14.26
N MET A 294 0.26 -7.52 -14.73
CA MET A 294 -0.86 -8.46 -14.58
C MET A 294 -0.55 -9.83 -15.19
N GLN A 295 0.05 -9.86 -16.37
CA GLN A 295 0.42 -11.10 -17.04
C GLN A 295 1.55 -11.84 -16.32
N LEU A 296 2.52 -11.13 -15.76
CA LEU A 296 3.62 -11.72 -15.01
C LEU A 296 3.15 -12.30 -13.67
N MET A 297 2.36 -11.56 -12.91
CA MET A 297 1.92 -11.95 -11.57
C MET A 297 0.70 -12.86 -11.58
N ASP A 298 -0.09 -12.80 -12.64
CA ASP A 298 -1.34 -13.56 -12.82
C ASP A 298 -2.26 -13.52 -11.59
N PRO A 299 -2.60 -12.32 -11.04
CA PRO A 299 -3.49 -12.22 -9.93
C PRO A 299 -4.93 -12.57 -10.32
N ASP A 300 -5.72 -13.03 -9.36
CA ASP A 300 -7.15 -13.28 -9.60
C ASP A 300 -7.90 -11.99 -9.93
N VAL A 301 -7.59 -10.91 -9.18
CA VAL A 301 -8.16 -9.57 -9.38
C VAL A 301 -7.06 -8.52 -9.32
N THR A 302 -7.17 -7.52 -10.19
CA THR A 302 -6.31 -6.32 -10.17
C THR A 302 -7.16 -5.07 -9.93
N ILE A 303 -6.69 -4.21 -9.04
CA ILE A 303 -7.25 -2.88 -8.79
C ILE A 303 -6.16 -1.85 -9.08
N PRO A 304 -6.36 -0.97 -10.07
CA PRO A 304 -5.42 0.12 -10.33
C PRO A 304 -5.58 1.25 -9.29
N VAL A 305 -4.47 1.82 -8.89
CA VAL A 305 -4.38 3.02 -8.04
C VAL A 305 -3.28 3.95 -8.58
N HIS A 306 -3.14 5.16 -8.05
CA HIS A 306 -2.05 6.08 -8.40
C HIS A 306 -2.05 6.44 -9.89
N PHE A 307 -3.16 6.97 -10.42
CA PHE A 307 -3.29 7.18 -11.86
C PHE A 307 -3.76 8.57 -12.31
N ASP A 308 -4.42 9.36 -11.47
CA ASP A 308 -4.99 10.66 -11.89
C ASP A 308 -4.91 11.76 -10.83
N ASP A 309 -4.20 11.54 -9.73
CA ASP A 309 -4.17 12.48 -8.60
C ASP A 309 -3.22 13.66 -8.79
N TYR A 310 -2.18 13.51 -9.61
CA TYR A 310 -1.15 14.53 -9.85
C TYR A 310 -0.94 14.83 -11.31
N ASP A 311 -0.54 16.07 -11.62
CA ASP A 311 -0.34 16.54 -12.99
C ASP A 311 0.86 15.89 -13.71
N VAL A 312 1.77 15.26 -12.98
CA VAL A 312 2.90 14.49 -13.54
C VAL A 312 2.51 13.08 -14.00
N PHE A 313 1.28 12.65 -13.73
CA PHE A 313 0.73 11.37 -14.19
C PHE A 313 0.25 11.50 -15.63
N LEU A 314 1.12 11.19 -16.59
CA LEU A 314 0.84 11.37 -18.01
C LEU A 314 0.13 10.19 -18.66
N SER A 315 0.07 9.04 -18.01
CA SER A 315 -0.71 7.87 -18.43
C SER A 315 -1.89 7.67 -17.49
N GLY A 316 -3.04 8.16 -17.89
CA GLY A 316 -4.27 8.06 -17.11
C GLY A 316 -4.89 6.66 -17.14
N LEU A 317 -6.02 6.52 -16.42
CA LEU A 317 -6.74 5.25 -16.33
C LEU A 317 -7.22 4.73 -17.68
N ASP A 318 -7.52 5.62 -18.63
CA ASP A 318 -8.00 5.24 -19.97
C ASP A 318 -6.95 4.44 -20.75
N ASP A 319 -5.67 4.77 -20.62
CA ASP A 319 -4.59 4.00 -21.24
C ASP A 319 -4.54 2.58 -20.70
N PHE A 320 -4.72 2.41 -19.40
CA PHE A 320 -4.79 1.10 -18.76
C PHE A 320 -6.03 0.32 -19.18
N LYS A 321 -7.19 0.94 -19.22
CA LYS A 321 -8.44 0.33 -19.69
C LYS A 321 -8.33 -0.18 -21.13
N GLU A 322 -7.72 0.60 -22.01
CA GLU A 322 -7.47 0.21 -23.38
C GLU A 322 -6.53 -0.99 -23.46
N ALA A 323 -5.40 -0.96 -22.76
CA ALA A 323 -4.45 -2.07 -22.71
C ALA A 323 -5.07 -3.35 -22.13
N VAL A 324 -5.89 -3.24 -21.09
CA VAL A 324 -6.65 -4.35 -20.49
C VAL A 324 -7.62 -4.96 -21.50
N THR A 325 -8.35 -4.14 -22.23
CA THR A 325 -9.29 -4.58 -23.27
C THR A 325 -8.57 -5.31 -24.39
N GLN A 326 -7.47 -4.76 -24.90
CA GLN A 326 -6.68 -5.38 -25.95
C GLN A 326 -6.08 -6.73 -25.52
N ALA A 327 -5.73 -6.89 -24.25
CA ALA A 327 -5.21 -8.14 -23.70
C ALA A 327 -6.30 -9.14 -23.33
N GLY A 328 -7.58 -8.79 -23.39
CA GLY A 328 -8.70 -9.66 -23.02
C GLY A 328 -8.81 -9.89 -21.51
N LEU A 329 -8.35 -8.96 -20.67
CA LEU A 329 -8.27 -9.08 -19.21
C LEU A 329 -9.36 -8.29 -18.46
N GLY A 330 -10.38 -7.80 -19.15
CA GLY A 330 -11.42 -6.94 -18.56
C GLY A 330 -12.17 -7.54 -17.38
N GLU A 331 -12.37 -8.86 -17.39
CA GLU A 331 -13.06 -9.57 -16.30
C GLU A 331 -12.19 -9.81 -15.06
N LYS A 332 -10.91 -9.41 -15.10
CA LYS A 332 -9.95 -9.53 -14.01
C LYS A 332 -9.63 -8.20 -13.32
N VAL A 333 -10.33 -7.15 -13.67
CA VAL A 333 -10.06 -5.82 -13.14
C VAL A 333 -11.29 -5.25 -12.44
N VAL A 334 -11.09 -4.66 -11.28
CA VAL A 334 -12.08 -3.86 -10.56
C VAL A 334 -11.56 -2.43 -10.48
N TYR A 335 -12.36 -1.48 -10.94
CA TYR A 335 -12.04 -0.06 -10.87
C TYR A 335 -12.72 0.56 -9.65
N LEU A 336 -11.93 1.17 -8.78
CA LEU A 336 -12.42 1.91 -7.64
C LEU A 336 -12.31 3.41 -7.90
N ASP A 337 -13.35 4.14 -7.58
CA ASP A 337 -13.26 5.58 -7.40
C ASP A 337 -13.05 5.90 -5.91
N ARG A 338 -12.66 7.12 -5.59
CA ARG A 338 -12.42 7.57 -4.22
C ARG A 338 -13.68 7.40 -3.37
N GLY A 339 -13.53 6.73 -2.23
CA GLY A 339 -14.65 6.37 -1.37
C GLY A 339 -15.28 5.01 -1.66
N ASP A 340 -14.87 4.33 -2.72
CA ASP A 340 -15.30 2.97 -2.98
C ASP A 340 -14.57 1.96 -2.09
N GLN A 341 -15.24 0.87 -1.80
CA GLN A 341 -14.70 -0.24 -1.02
C GLN A 341 -14.80 -1.55 -1.82
N TYR A 342 -13.67 -2.25 -1.94
CA TYR A 342 -13.64 -3.62 -2.44
C TYR A 342 -13.67 -4.59 -1.28
N ARG A 343 -14.61 -5.56 -1.31
CA ARG A 343 -14.75 -6.60 -0.28
C ARG A 343 -14.35 -7.95 -0.81
N PHE A 344 -13.67 -8.72 0.03
CA PHE A 344 -13.19 -10.06 -0.29
C PHE A 344 -13.31 -10.98 0.92
N ASN A 345 -13.16 -12.27 0.66
CA ASN A 345 -13.20 -13.28 1.69
C ASN A 345 -11.84 -13.93 1.88
N VAL A 346 -11.34 -13.88 3.12
CA VAL A 346 -10.12 -14.58 3.54
C VAL A 346 -10.53 -15.97 4.00
N HIS A 347 -10.03 -17.01 3.31
CA HIS A 347 -10.36 -18.40 3.59
C HIS A 347 -9.55 -18.95 4.76
N GLY A 348 -10.01 -20.09 5.33
CA GLY A 348 -9.26 -20.82 6.34
C GLY A 348 -9.98 -21.04 7.67
N ILE A 349 -11.26 -20.65 7.75
CA ILE A 349 -12.13 -20.93 8.90
C ILE A 349 -13.39 -21.69 8.47
#